data_eefda3faf386592bed028e5455892060
#
_entry.id   eefda3faf386592bed028e5455892060
#
_cell.length_a   1.000
_cell.length_b   1.000
_cell.length_c   1.000
_cell.angle_alpha   90.00
_cell.angle_beta   90.00
_cell.angle_gamma   90.00
#
_symmetry.space_group_name_H-M   'P 1'
#
loop_
_entity.id
_entity.type
_entity.pdbx_description
1 polymer ?
#
loop_
_entity_poly.entity_id
_entity_poly.type
_entity_poly.pdbx_seq_one_letter_code
_entity_poly.pdbx_strand_id
1 'polypeptide(L)'
;MAIKSSLTSVRDIFASPETYSQKSIQVGGWVKGLRASNAFGFIELNDGTCFKNLQVVFESDKLENYKSIAKQNIGASMIVTGILELTPGAKQPFELKAESIEVTGESSPEYPLQPKRHSFEFLRSIAHLRPRANTFNAVFRVRSVAAQAIHAFFAEKGFVYVNTPLITTSDCEGAGEMFRVTTLDPANPPMTKEGEVDFSKDFFCKPANLTVSGQLQAECFALAYSNVYTFGPTFRAENSFTPRHAAEFWMIEPEIAFADLEDDTALAEEMTRYVIKDVLEKCPNELAFFNQFIDKGLLERLTFVANSAFARCTYTEAIKLLQESGHKFDYPVSWGCDLQTEHERYLTEQIFCKPVFVTDYPKEIKAFYMRLNDDGKTVAAADMLVPGVGELIGGSQREERLDILEA
;
A
#
# COMPACT_ATOMS: atom_id res chain seq x y z
N MET A 1 -19.91 -17.21 -4.86
CA MET A 1 -20.82 -17.86 -3.87
C MET A 1 -20.62 -17.13 -2.54
N ALA A 2 -21.59 -16.33 -2.08
CA ALA A 2 -21.46 -15.64 -0.79
C ALA A 2 -21.49 -16.68 0.32
N ILE A 3 -20.55 -16.56 1.28
CA ILE A 3 -20.60 -17.35 2.50
C ILE A 3 -21.92 -16.98 3.20
N LYS A 4 -22.86 -17.91 3.28
CA LYS A 4 -24.12 -17.71 4.01
C LYS A 4 -23.80 -17.62 5.50
N SER A 5 -23.57 -16.41 5.99
CA SER A 5 -23.72 -16.11 7.41
C SER A 5 -25.20 -15.81 7.66
N SER A 6 -25.77 -16.33 8.71
CA SER A 6 -27.09 -15.93 9.19
C SER A 6 -27.11 -14.49 9.72
N LEU A 7 -25.94 -13.88 9.87
CA LEU A 7 -25.76 -12.54 10.40
C LEU A 7 -25.80 -11.49 9.26
N THR A 8 -26.49 -10.40 9.53
CA THR A 8 -26.54 -9.23 8.63
C THR A 8 -25.23 -8.45 8.75
N SER A 9 -24.58 -8.12 7.64
CA SER A 9 -23.33 -7.36 7.68
C SER A 9 -23.57 -5.86 7.93
N VAL A 10 -22.69 -5.25 8.71
CA VAL A 10 -22.72 -3.79 8.97
C VAL A 10 -22.56 -3.01 7.67
N ARG A 11 -21.73 -3.49 6.74
CA ARG A 11 -21.58 -2.89 5.41
C ARG A 11 -22.91 -2.83 4.65
N ASP A 12 -23.66 -3.90 4.64
CA ASP A 12 -24.93 -3.98 3.87
C ASP A 12 -26.00 -3.09 4.51
N ILE A 13 -26.01 -2.96 5.84
CA ILE A 13 -26.87 -2.01 6.56
C ILE A 13 -26.54 -0.56 6.14
N PHE A 14 -25.25 -0.18 6.08
CA PHE A 14 -24.83 1.15 5.65
C PHE A 14 -25.11 1.42 4.17
N ALA A 15 -25.05 0.39 3.33
CA ALA A 15 -25.31 0.51 1.91
C ALA A 15 -26.81 0.71 1.59
N SER A 16 -27.71 0.08 2.36
CA SER A 16 -29.16 0.10 2.09
C SER A 16 -29.97 0.03 3.40
N PRO A 17 -29.91 1.05 4.25
CA PRO A 17 -30.53 1.01 5.58
C PRO A 17 -32.05 0.85 5.52
N GLU A 18 -32.72 1.37 4.48
CA GLU A 18 -34.16 1.26 4.28
C GLU A 18 -34.60 -0.21 4.11
N THR A 19 -33.74 -1.05 3.54
CA THR A 19 -34.01 -2.48 3.36
C THR A 19 -34.18 -3.20 4.71
N TYR A 20 -33.51 -2.72 5.74
CA TYR A 20 -33.48 -3.30 7.08
C TYR A 20 -34.36 -2.54 8.08
N SER A 21 -34.85 -1.35 7.69
CA SER A 21 -35.67 -0.51 8.56
C SER A 21 -36.90 -1.24 9.08
N GLN A 22 -37.16 -1.13 10.41
CA GLN A 22 -38.25 -1.78 11.15
C GLN A 22 -38.25 -3.31 11.04
N LYS A 23 -37.11 -3.92 10.69
CA LYS A 23 -36.94 -5.37 10.66
C LYS A 23 -36.08 -5.81 11.83
N SER A 24 -36.40 -6.99 12.39
CA SER A 24 -35.52 -7.68 13.31
C SER A 24 -34.36 -8.28 12.52
N ILE A 25 -33.14 -7.87 12.86
CA ILE A 25 -31.89 -8.35 12.25
C ILE A 25 -30.93 -8.83 13.31
N GLN A 26 -30.02 -9.69 12.91
CA GLN A 26 -28.96 -10.20 13.78
C GLN A 26 -27.61 -9.78 13.25
N VAL A 27 -26.80 -9.12 14.12
CA VAL A 27 -25.45 -8.64 13.78
C VAL A 27 -24.45 -9.17 14.79
N GLY A 28 -23.38 -9.79 14.33
CA GLY A 28 -22.25 -10.21 15.19
C GLY A 28 -21.08 -9.26 15.02
N GLY A 29 -20.36 -8.96 16.09
CA GLY A 29 -19.20 -8.08 15.98
C GLY A 29 -18.43 -7.88 17.27
N TRP A 30 -17.47 -6.98 17.24
CA TRP A 30 -16.61 -6.61 18.36
C TRP A 30 -16.95 -5.20 18.86
N VAL A 31 -16.95 -5.08 20.19
CA VAL A 31 -17.15 -3.79 20.87
C VAL A 31 -15.98 -2.85 20.61
N LYS A 32 -16.24 -1.71 20.02
CA LYS A 32 -15.30 -0.60 19.81
C LYS A 32 -15.47 0.50 20.84
N GLY A 33 -16.65 0.66 21.37
CA GLY A 33 -17.00 1.58 22.43
C GLY A 33 -18.25 1.10 23.14
N LEU A 34 -18.30 1.32 24.46
CA LEU A 34 -19.45 1.02 25.28
C LEU A 34 -19.65 2.12 26.30
N ARG A 35 -20.88 2.62 26.42
CA ARG A 35 -21.29 3.59 27.43
C ARG A 35 -22.65 3.16 27.96
N ALA A 36 -22.80 3.07 29.26
CA ALA A 36 -24.06 2.68 29.90
C ALA A 36 -24.38 3.58 31.10
N SER A 37 -25.65 3.86 31.29
CA SER A 37 -26.25 4.46 32.49
C SER A 37 -26.98 3.36 33.28
N ASN A 38 -27.82 3.73 34.25
CA ASN A 38 -28.65 2.75 34.94
C ASN A 38 -29.85 2.27 34.10
N ALA A 39 -30.31 3.04 33.12
CA ALA A 39 -31.50 2.79 32.32
C ALA A 39 -31.23 2.31 30.92
N PHE A 40 -30.22 2.84 30.28
CA PHE A 40 -29.88 2.49 28.87
C PHE A 40 -28.39 2.63 28.59
N GLY A 41 -27.93 2.00 27.52
CA GLY A 41 -26.56 2.09 27.07
C GLY A 41 -26.43 2.07 25.56
N PHE A 42 -25.21 2.38 25.10
CA PHE A 42 -24.82 2.39 23.71
C PHE A 42 -23.58 1.52 23.51
N ILE A 43 -23.60 0.70 22.48
CA ILE A 43 -22.46 -0.07 22.01
C ILE A 43 -22.10 0.39 20.59
N GLU A 44 -20.85 0.71 20.34
CA GLU A 44 -20.30 0.81 19.00
C GLU A 44 -19.80 -0.58 18.58
N LEU A 45 -20.55 -1.24 17.71
CA LEU A 45 -20.29 -2.61 17.24
C LEU A 45 -19.67 -2.56 15.84
N ASN A 46 -18.57 -3.27 15.63
CA ASN A 46 -17.93 -3.41 14.33
C ASN A 46 -17.76 -4.88 13.99
N ASP A 47 -18.29 -5.30 12.84
CA ASP A 47 -18.21 -6.69 12.35
C ASP A 47 -17.01 -6.94 11.41
N GLY A 48 -16.21 -5.92 11.16
CA GLY A 48 -15.07 -6.00 10.25
C GLY A 48 -15.42 -5.87 8.76
N THR A 49 -16.69 -5.79 8.37
CA THR A 49 -17.09 -5.70 6.95
C THR A 49 -16.92 -4.31 6.35
N CYS A 50 -16.94 -3.25 7.19
CA CYS A 50 -16.65 -1.87 6.78
C CYS A 50 -15.91 -1.09 7.89
N PHE A 51 -15.49 0.13 7.58
CA PHE A 51 -14.76 0.98 8.53
C PHE A 51 -15.67 1.58 9.61
N LYS A 52 -16.96 1.79 9.29
CA LYS A 52 -17.94 2.38 10.21
C LYS A 52 -18.39 1.38 11.27
N ASN A 53 -18.78 1.89 12.46
CA ASN A 53 -19.37 1.13 13.54
C ASN A 53 -20.88 1.27 13.50
N LEU A 54 -21.62 0.20 13.81
CA LEU A 54 -23.05 0.21 14.06
C LEU A 54 -23.32 0.64 15.49
N GLN A 55 -24.17 1.65 15.69
CA GLN A 55 -24.63 2.00 17.04
C GLN A 55 -25.77 1.06 17.46
N VAL A 56 -25.55 0.38 18.55
CA VAL A 56 -26.56 -0.47 19.22
C VAL A 56 -27.04 0.25 20.46
N VAL A 57 -28.34 0.35 20.64
CA VAL A 57 -28.99 0.88 21.86
C VAL A 57 -29.57 -0.29 22.63
N PHE A 58 -29.29 -0.35 23.94
CA PHE A 58 -29.81 -1.38 24.81
C PHE A 58 -30.37 -0.78 26.09
N GLU A 59 -31.49 -1.34 26.59
CA GLU A 59 -32.29 -0.79 27.66
C GLU A 59 -32.44 -1.81 28.81
N SER A 60 -32.41 -1.30 30.05
CA SER A 60 -32.39 -2.18 31.24
C SER A 60 -33.72 -2.87 31.52
N ASP A 61 -34.83 -2.33 31.04
CA ASP A 61 -36.16 -2.90 31.15
C ASP A 61 -36.47 -4.00 30.10
N LYS A 62 -35.63 -4.06 29.03
CA LYS A 62 -35.78 -5.03 27.94
C LYS A 62 -34.82 -6.21 28.04
N LEU A 63 -33.68 -6.04 28.73
CA LEU A 63 -32.61 -7.03 28.75
C LEU A 63 -32.31 -7.51 30.16
N GLU A 64 -32.63 -8.78 30.47
CA GLU A 64 -32.34 -9.40 31.77
C GLU A 64 -30.85 -9.37 32.12
N ASN A 65 -29.96 -9.49 31.11
CA ASN A 65 -28.51 -9.47 31.25
C ASN A 65 -27.88 -8.07 31.12
N TYR A 66 -28.68 -6.98 31.19
CA TYR A 66 -28.22 -5.59 31.05
C TYR A 66 -26.96 -5.28 31.87
N LYS A 67 -26.95 -5.66 33.17
CA LYS A 67 -25.81 -5.40 34.06
C LYS A 67 -24.52 -6.09 33.62
N SER A 68 -24.63 -7.26 33.01
CA SER A 68 -23.49 -8.01 32.47
C SER A 68 -22.96 -7.33 31.19
N ILE A 69 -23.86 -6.94 30.31
CA ILE A 69 -23.51 -6.21 29.06
C ILE A 69 -22.84 -4.88 29.37
N ALA A 70 -23.39 -4.10 30.31
CA ALA A 70 -22.88 -2.79 30.69
C ALA A 70 -21.47 -2.83 31.31
N LYS A 71 -20.98 -4.00 31.74
CA LYS A 71 -19.63 -4.20 32.29
C LYS A 71 -18.63 -4.72 31.27
N GLN A 72 -19.06 -4.97 30.02
CA GLN A 72 -18.14 -5.48 29.00
C GLN A 72 -17.12 -4.44 28.57
N ASN A 73 -15.94 -4.91 28.21
CA ASN A 73 -14.84 -4.08 27.77
C ASN A 73 -14.75 -4.01 26.24
N ILE A 74 -14.01 -3.02 25.73
CA ILE A 74 -13.61 -2.94 24.32
C ILE A 74 -12.91 -4.24 23.92
N GLY A 75 -13.24 -4.73 22.73
CA GLY A 75 -12.72 -6.00 22.23
C GLY A 75 -13.58 -7.23 22.56
N ALA A 76 -14.55 -7.12 23.45
CA ALA A 76 -15.53 -8.18 23.65
C ALA A 76 -16.31 -8.45 22.35
N SER A 77 -16.69 -9.69 22.11
CA SER A 77 -17.51 -10.10 20.98
C SER A 77 -18.95 -10.37 21.37
N MET A 78 -19.88 -9.94 20.53
CA MET A 78 -21.31 -10.03 20.79
C MET A 78 -22.09 -10.38 19.54
N ILE A 79 -23.22 -11.07 19.73
CA ILE A 79 -24.28 -11.21 18.75
C ILE A 79 -25.48 -10.42 19.27
N VAL A 80 -25.94 -9.46 18.49
CA VAL A 80 -27.06 -8.57 18.80
C VAL A 80 -28.22 -8.88 17.86
N THR A 81 -29.39 -9.20 18.41
CA THR A 81 -30.66 -9.25 17.68
C THR A 81 -31.46 -8.01 18.06
N GLY A 82 -32.04 -7.32 17.07
CA GLY A 82 -32.81 -6.12 17.34
C GLY A 82 -33.46 -5.52 16.12
N ILE A 83 -34.21 -4.44 16.33
CA ILE A 83 -34.91 -3.70 15.29
C ILE A 83 -34.03 -2.54 14.82
N LEU A 84 -33.80 -2.42 13.50
CA LEU A 84 -33.12 -1.26 12.93
C LEU A 84 -34.09 -0.09 12.82
N GLU A 85 -33.79 1.01 13.50
CA GLU A 85 -34.56 2.25 13.44
C GLU A 85 -33.76 3.34 12.69
N LEU A 86 -34.40 3.97 11.70
CA LEU A 86 -33.83 5.15 11.04
C LEU A 86 -33.95 6.36 11.98
N THR A 87 -32.88 7.15 12.08
CA THR A 87 -32.79 8.33 12.94
C THR A 87 -32.42 9.58 12.12
N PRO A 88 -33.31 10.03 11.22
CA PRO A 88 -33.03 11.16 10.34
C PRO A 88 -32.76 12.43 11.16
N GLY A 89 -31.67 13.11 10.84
CA GLY A 89 -31.25 14.34 11.54
C GLY A 89 -30.41 14.09 12.81
N ALA A 90 -30.26 12.86 13.27
CA ALA A 90 -29.31 12.54 14.34
C ALA A 90 -27.88 12.37 13.80
N LYS A 91 -26.90 12.34 14.71
CA LYS A 91 -25.48 12.12 14.35
C LYS A 91 -25.26 10.77 13.64
N GLN A 92 -26.02 9.74 14.05
CA GLN A 92 -26.06 8.43 13.40
C GLN A 92 -27.32 8.37 12.53
N PRO A 93 -27.24 7.88 11.28
CA PRO A 93 -28.40 7.82 10.39
C PRO A 93 -29.43 6.76 10.78
N PHE A 94 -29.03 5.80 11.61
CA PHE A 94 -29.84 4.70 12.14
C PHE A 94 -29.20 4.10 13.39
N GLU A 95 -29.99 3.36 14.16
CA GLU A 95 -29.57 2.65 15.36
C GLU A 95 -30.21 1.26 15.38
N LEU A 96 -29.48 0.27 15.94
CA LEU A 96 -30.04 -1.05 16.22
C LEU A 96 -30.58 -1.08 17.66
N LYS A 97 -31.88 -1.13 17.83
CA LYS A 97 -32.53 -1.27 19.14
C LYS A 97 -32.51 -2.74 19.54
N ALA A 98 -31.67 -3.07 20.52
CA ALA A 98 -31.45 -4.46 20.90
C ALA A 98 -32.67 -5.06 21.59
N GLU A 99 -33.09 -6.24 21.10
CA GLU A 99 -34.07 -7.13 21.71
C GLU A 99 -33.37 -8.23 22.53
N SER A 100 -32.19 -8.65 22.08
CA SER A 100 -31.30 -9.56 22.83
C SER A 100 -29.84 -9.30 22.49
N ILE A 101 -28.96 -9.51 23.46
CA ILE A 101 -27.50 -9.45 23.28
C ILE A 101 -26.87 -10.68 23.94
N GLU A 102 -26.18 -11.47 23.13
CA GLU A 102 -25.37 -12.59 23.58
C GLU A 102 -23.90 -12.18 23.60
N VAL A 103 -23.24 -12.26 24.74
CA VAL A 103 -21.77 -12.06 24.82
C VAL A 103 -21.11 -13.38 24.48
N THR A 104 -20.51 -13.46 23.30
CA THR A 104 -19.83 -14.66 22.78
C THR A 104 -18.39 -14.78 23.24
N GLY A 105 -17.79 -13.66 23.67
CA GLY A 105 -16.46 -13.63 24.23
C GLY A 105 -16.21 -12.35 25.02
N GLU A 106 -15.73 -12.50 26.24
CA GLU A 106 -15.38 -11.38 27.12
C GLU A 106 -13.99 -10.81 26.74
N SER A 107 -13.74 -9.55 27.10
CA SER A 107 -12.44 -8.89 26.96
C SER A 107 -11.94 -8.42 28.32
N SER A 108 -10.65 -8.63 28.57
CA SER A 108 -10.01 -8.15 29.80
C SER A 108 -10.00 -6.63 29.89
N PRO A 109 -10.12 -6.05 31.11
CA PRO A 109 -9.86 -4.63 31.34
C PRO A 109 -8.45 -4.18 30.91
N GLU A 110 -7.50 -5.12 30.84
CA GLU A 110 -6.11 -4.90 30.43
C GLU A 110 -5.93 -4.96 28.90
N TYR A 111 -7.02 -5.09 28.13
CA TYR A 111 -6.95 -5.11 26.66
C TYR A 111 -6.18 -3.89 26.15
N PRO A 112 -5.10 -4.08 25.36
CA PRO A 112 -4.15 -2.99 25.06
C PRO A 112 -4.73 -1.83 24.25
N LEU A 113 -5.74 -2.12 23.39
CA LEU A 113 -6.37 -1.10 22.52
C LEU A 113 -7.51 -0.38 23.26
N GLN A 114 -7.15 0.46 24.22
CA GLN A 114 -8.08 1.30 24.96
C GLN A 114 -8.57 2.50 24.10
N PRO A 115 -9.67 3.21 24.46
CA PRO A 115 -10.23 4.33 23.70
C PRO A 115 -9.37 5.59 23.85
N LYS A 116 -8.13 5.54 23.35
CA LYS A 116 -7.17 6.63 23.32
C LYS A 116 -6.36 6.56 22.01
N ARG A 117 -5.66 7.66 21.69
CA ARG A 117 -4.70 7.64 20.59
C ARG A 117 -3.51 6.77 20.94
N HIS A 118 -3.14 5.88 20.04
CA HIS A 118 -1.94 5.04 20.13
C HIS A 118 -0.90 5.50 19.12
N SER A 119 0.39 5.49 19.50
CA SER A 119 1.48 5.76 18.57
C SER A 119 1.69 4.59 17.61
N PHE A 120 2.34 4.86 16.48
CA PHE A 120 2.68 3.81 15.51
C PHE A 120 3.66 2.79 16.10
N GLU A 121 4.62 3.23 16.92
CA GLU A 121 5.60 2.39 17.60
C GLU A 121 4.91 1.41 18.54
N PHE A 122 3.98 1.90 19.37
CA PHE A 122 3.18 1.05 20.24
C PHE A 122 2.36 0.03 19.45
N LEU A 123 1.68 0.45 18.36
CA LEU A 123 0.89 -0.46 17.54
C LEU A 123 1.75 -1.51 16.83
N ARG A 124 3.01 -1.21 16.51
CA ARG A 124 3.96 -2.19 15.97
C ARG A 124 4.41 -3.19 17.03
N SER A 125 4.56 -2.79 18.30
CA SER A 125 4.91 -3.71 19.39
C SER A 125 3.81 -4.74 19.70
N ILE A 126 2.55 -4.44 19.33
CA ILE A 126 1.39 -5.34 19.43
C ILE A 126 0.85 -5.72 18.05
N ALA A 127 1.74 -6.14 17.15
CA ALA A 127 1.45 -6.35 15.72
C ALA A 127 0.21 -7.22 15.44
N HIS A 128 -0.05 -8.24 16.27
CA HIS A 128 -1.21 -9.13 16.18
C HIS A 128 -2.56 -8.43 16.48
N LEU A 129 -2.56 -7.31 17.19
CA LEU A 129 -3.75 -6.52 17.52
C LEU A 129 -3.88 -5.25 16.66
N ARG A 130 -2.80 -4.76 16.06
CA ARG A 130 -2.81 -3.49 15.32
C ARG A 130 -3.89 -3.37 14.23
N PRO A 131 -4.30 -4.45 13.50
CA PRO A 131 -5.38 -4.36 12.53
C PRO A 131 -6.73 -3.94 13.13
N ARG A 132 -6.91 -4.11 14.45
CA ARG A 132 -8.11 -3.69 15.17
C ARG A 132 -8.11 -2.19 15.51
N ALA A 133 -6.97 -1.50 15.48
CA ALA A 133 -6.88 -0.05 15.65
C ALA A 133 -7.38 0.66 14.37
N ASN A 134 -8.11 1.78 14.51
CA ASN A 134 -8.69 2.49 13.37
C ASN A 134 -7.66 2.84 12.30
N THR A 135 -6.47 3.30 12.70
CA THR A 135 -5.40 3.67 11.76
C THR A 135 -4.99 2.50 10.87
N PHE A 136 -4.63 1.36 11.46
CA PHE A 136 -4.20 0.20 10.66
C PHE A 136 -5.37 -0.52 9.99
N ASN A 137 -6.56 -0.47 10.56
CA ASN A 137 -7.77 -0.95 9.90
C ASN A 137 -7.99 -0.19 8.58
N ALA A 138 -7.91 1.14 8.61
CA ALA A 138 -8.00 1.97 7.41
C ALA A 138 -6.86 1.69 6.43
N VAL A 139 -5.60 1.59 6.89
CA VAL A 139 -4.43 1.28 6.05
C VAL A 139 -4.63 -0.02 5.28
N PHE A 140 -5.00 -1.11 5.97
CA PHE A 140 -5.14 -2.41 5.31
C PHE A 140 -6.34 -2.48 4.37
N ARG A 141 -7.43 -1.72 4.63
CA ARG A 141 -8.55 -1.59 3.69
C ARG A 141 -8.15 -0.87 2.42
N VAL A 142 -7.51 0.30 2.55
CA VAL A 142 -7.01 1.05 1.39
C VAL A 142 -6.01 0.22 0.60
N ARG A 143 -5.06 -0.45 1.28
CA ARG A 143 -4.10 -1.35 0.61
C ARG A 143 -4.81 -2.46 -0.18
N SER A 144 -5.86 -3.08 0.39
CA SER A 144 -6.62 -4.12 -0.30
C SER A 144 -7.32 -3.60 -1.55
N VAL A 145 -7.94 -2.43 -1.47
CA VAL A 145 -8.61 -1.79 -2.62
C VAL A 145 -7.59 -1.39 -3.68
N ALA A 146 -6.47 -0.77 -3.28
CA ALA A 146 -5.40 -0.40 -4.21
C ALA A 146 -4.82 -1.62 -4.95
N ALA A 147 -4.60 -2.74 -4.24
CA ALA A 147 -4.12 -3.98 -4.87
C ALA A 147 -5.12 -4.52 -5.92
N GLN A 148 -6.41 -4.49 -5.60
CA GLN A 148 -7.46 -4.90 -6.56
C GLN A 148 -7.53 -3.95 -7.75
N ALA A 149 -7.38 -2.64 -7.53
CA ALA A 149 -7.35 -1.64 -8.61
C ALA A 149 -6.17 -1.86 -9.56
N ILE A 150 -4.99 -2.19 -9.05
CA ILE A 150 -3.81 -2.54 -9.85
C ILE A 150 -4.12 -3.73 -10.75
N HIS A 151 -4.63 -4.83 -10.18
CA HIS A 151 -4.99 -6.00 -10.98
C HIS A 151 -6.08 -5.71 -12.01
N ALA A 152 -7.09 -4.92 -11.66
CA ALA A 152 -8.16 -4.53 -12.58
C ALA A 152 -7.62 -3.70 -13.75
N PHE A 153 -6.79 -2.70 -13.47
CA PHE A 153 -6.15 -1.86 -14.48
C PHE A 153 -5.38 -2.67 -15.53
N PHE A 154 -4.50 -3.55 -15.07
CA PHE A 154 -3.69 -4.36 -15.99
C PHE A 154 -4.54 -5.40 -16.73
N ALA A 155 -5.54 -6.00 -16.09
CA ALA A 155 -6.47 -6.93 -16.73
C ALA A 155 -7.29 -6.26 -17.83
N GLU A 156 -7.81 -5.05 -17.59
CA GLU A 156 -8.54 -4.25 -18.58
C GLU A 156 -7.69 -3.89 -19.80
N LYS A 157 -6.38 -3.71 -19.60
CA LYS A 157 -5.40 -3.43 -20.68
C LYS A 157 -4.85 -4.70 -21.35
N GLY A 158 -5.29 -5.88 -20.95
CA GLY A 158 -4.89 -7.15 -21.54
C GLY A 158 -3.51 -7.65 -21.14
N PHE A 159 -2.95 -7.16 -20.05
CA PHE A 159 -1.68 -7.65 -19.50
C PHE A 159 -1.86 -9.02 -18.83
N VAL A 160 -0.86 -9.86 -18.96
CA VAL A 160 -0.78 -11.14 -18.25
C VAL A 160 -0.07 -10.96 -16.92
N TYR A 161 -0.74 -11.31 -15.82
CA TYR A 161 -0.11 -11.35 -14.51
C TYR A 161 0.82 -12.56 -14.40
N VAL A 162 2.10 -12.32 -14.10
CA VAL A 162 3.11 -13.35 -13.95
C VAL A 162 3.73 -13.35 -12.55
N ASN A 163 4.05 -14.55 -12.04
CA ASN A 163 4.72 -14.72 -10.76
C ASN A 163 6.17 -15.12 -11.02
N THR A 164 7.09 -14.21 -10.74
CA THR A 164 8.52 -14.45 -10.85
C THR A 164 9.07 -15.09 -9.58
N PRO A 165 10.19 -15.84 -9.65
CA PRO A 165 10.78 -16.47 -8.48
C PRO A 165 11.21 -15.47 -7.41
N LEU A 166 10.85 -15.74 -6.15
CA LEU A 166 11.31 -14.93 -5.00
C LEU A 166 12.71 -15.35 -4.54
N ILE A 167 13.10 -16.60 -4.76
CA ILE A 167 14.46 -17.09 -4.50
C ILE A 167 15.18 -17.15 -5.83
N THR A 168 16.28 -16.43 -5.95
CA THR A 168 17.00 -16.26 -7.20
C THR A 168 18.51 -16.29 -6.98
N THR A 169 19.26 -16.58 -8.04
CA THR A 169 20.72 -16.42 -8.07
C THR A 169 21.15 -15.20 -8.89
N SER A 170 20.19 -14.45 -9.42
CA SER A 170 20.41 -13.25 -10.21
C SER A 170 20.25 -12.00 -9.37
N ASP A 171 21.19 -11.07 -9.48
CA ASP A 171 21.07 -9.71 -9.02
C ASP A 171 20.61 -8.85 -10.20
N CYS A 172 19.40 -8.30 -10.12
CA CYS A 172 18.78 -7.60 -11.22
C CYS A 172 19.50 -6.30 -11.61
N GLU A 173 19.93 -5.56 -10.60
CA GLU A 173 20.48 -4.20 -10.78
C GLU A 173 22.01 -4.15 -10.60
N GLY A 174 22.61 -5.24 -10.12
CA GLY A 174 24.05 -5.32 -9.84
C GLY A 174 24.53 -4.50 -8.64
N ALA A 175 23.63 -3.91 -7.87
CA ALA A 175 23.93 -2.99 -6.78
C ALA A 175 23.16 -3.29 -5.49
N GLY A 176 22.26 -4.26 -5.50
CA GLY A 176 21.39 -4.52 -4.36
C GLY A 176 22.06 -5.35 -3.28
N GLU A 177 22.03 -4.90 -2.02
CA GLU A 177 22.31 -5.77 -0.88
C GLU A 177 21.17 -6.80 -0.75
N MET A 178 21.48 -8.06 -1.10
CA MET A 178 20.50 -9.14 -1.12
C MET A 178 20.53 -9.95 0.18
N PHE A 179 19.35 -10.30 0.68
CA PHE A 179 19.22 -11.29 1.75
C PHE A 179 19.63 -12.67 1.24
N ARG A 180 20.58 -13.33 1.89
CA ARG A 180 21.00 -14.68 1.58
C ARG A 180 19.95 -15.70 2.01
N VAL A 181 19.63 -16.65 1.11
CA VAL A 181 18.80 -17.83 1.40
C VAL A 181 19.71 -19.05 1.40
N THR A 182 19.79 -19.74 2.53
CA THR A 182 20.66 -20.91 2.70
C THR A 182 20.06 -21.89 3.69
N THR A 183 20.34 -23.19 3.50
CA THR A 183 20.04 -24.26 4.44
C THR A 183 21.28 -24.73 5.22
N LEU A 184 22.44 -24.11 4.94
CA LEU A 184 23.67 -24.39 5.68
C LEU A 184 23.61 -23.80 7.09
N ASP A 185 24.24 -24.48 8.05
CA ASP A 185 24.37 -23.92 9.40
C ASP A 185 25.32 -22.71 9.37
N PRO A 186 24.84 -21.50 9.68
CA PRO A 186 25.69 -20.30 9.67
C PRO A 186 26.78 -20.33 10.74
N ALA A 187 26.64 -21.14 11.82
CA ALA A 187 27.64 -21.27 12.85
C ALA A 187 28.79 -22.22 12.44
N ASN A 188 28.57 -23.15 11.50
CA ASN A 188 29.54 -24.12 11.04
C ASN A 188 29.29 -24.52 9.58
N PRO A 189 29.43 -23.60 8.62
CA PRO A 189 29.23 -23.90 7.23
C PRO A 189 30.32 -24.84 6.69
N PRO A 190 30.01 -25.71 5.71
CA PRO A 190 31.02 -26.45 4.99
C PRO A 190 31.94 -25.48 4.23
N MET A 191 33.24 -25.77 4.24
CA MET A 191 34.24 -24.91 3.61
C MET A 191 34.91 -25.59 2.41
N THR A 192 35.25 -24.80 1.40
CA THR A 192 36.12 -25.22 0.29
C THR A 192 37.57 -25.31 0.77
N LYS A 193 38.46 -25.87 -0.08
CA LYS A 193 39.89 -25.92 0.20
C LYS A 193 40.52 -24.52 0.30
N GLU A 194 39.94 -23.55 -0.34
CA GLU A 194 40.36 -22.16 -0.38
C GLU A 194 39.87 -21.35 0.84
N GLY A 195 39.06 -21.98 1.70
CA GLY A 195 38.53 -21.35 2.92
C GLY A 195 37.28 -20.51 2.73
N GLU A 196 36.58 -20.70 1.62
CA GLU A 196 35.28 -20.09 1.34
C GLU A 196 34.12 -21.03 1.69
N VAL A 197 32.89 -20.50 1.88
CA VAL A 197 31.70 -21.34 2.10
C VAL A 197 31.43 -22.20 0.88
N ASP A 198 31.34 -23.52 1.07
CA ASP A 198 31.06 -24.47 -0.01
C ASP A 198 29.53 -24.54 -0.30
N PHE A 199 29.04 -23.64 -1.10
CA PHE A 199 27.63 -23.60 -1.52
C PHE A 199 27.21 -24.78 -2.40
N SER A 200 28.16 -25.62 -2.89
CA SER A 200 27.79 -26.88 -3.58
C SER A 200 27.06 -27.85 -2.65
N LYS A 201 27.16 -27.67 -1.35
CA LYS A 201 26.47 -28.43 -0.28
C LYS A 201 25.14 -27.82 0.15
N ASP A 202 24.82 -26.63 -0.34
CA ASP A 202 23.53 -25.97 -0.07
C ASP A 202 22.41 -26.53 -0.94
N PHE A 203 21.16 -26.20 -0.62
CA PHE A 203 19.95 -26.71 -1.28
C PHE A 203 19.99 -26.53 -2.81
N PHE A 204 20.37 -25.34 -3.28
CA PHE A 204 20.45 -25.02 -4.72
C PHE A 204 21.81 -25.32 -5.35
N CYS A 205 22.76 -25.91 -4.61
CA CYS A 205 24.14 -26.15 -5.02
C CYS A 205 24.90 -24.90 -5.52
N LYS A 206 24.42 -23.72 -5.17
CA LYS A 206 24.99 -22.39 -5.48
C LYS A 206 24.41 -21.32 -4.56
N PRO A 207 25.07 -20.16 -4.45
CA PRO A 207 24.52 -19.05 -3.68
C PRO A 207 23.14 -18.63 -4.19
N ALA A 208 22.17 -18.51 -3.28
CA ALA A 208 20.81 -18.07 -3.57
C ALA A 208 20.41 -16.92 -2.64
N ASN A 209 19.55 -16.04 -3.12
CA ASN A 209 19.13 -14.84 -2.39
C ASN A 209 17.63 -14.62 -2.56
N LEU A 210 17.05 -13.77 -1.73
CA LEU A 210 15.73 -13.18 -1.99
C LEU A 210 15.85 -12.13 -3.10
N THR A 211 14.87 -12.08 -3.99
CA THR A 211 14.88 -11.17 -5.13
C THR A 211 14.76 -9.71 -4.72
N VAL A 212 15.46 -8.82 -5.44
CA VAL A 212 15.34 -7.36 -5.32
C VAL A 212 14.35 -6.79 -6.35
N SER A 213 13.99 -7.57 -7.39
CA SER A 213 13.07 -7.21 -8.46
C SER A 213 12.68 -8.45 -9.26
N GLY A 214 11.47 -8.47 -9.81
CA GLY A 214 11.01 -9.48 -10.76
C GLY A 214 11.32 -9.16 -12.22
N GLN A 215 11.92 -7.99 -12.50
CA GLN A 215 12.08 -7.41 -13.84
C GLN A 215 12.68 -8.40 -14.85
N LEU A 216 13.89 -8.90 -14.62
CA LEU A 216 14.59 -9.72 -15.62
C LEU A 216 13.84 -11.00 -15.99
N GLN A 217 13.18 -11.62 -15.01
CA GLN A 217 12.34 -12.77 -15.28
C GLN A 217 11.04 -12.38 -16.01
N ALA A 218 10.43 -11.23 -15.66
CA ALA A 218 9.24 -10.71 -16.34
C ALA A 218 9.54 -10.36 -17.80
N GLU A 219 10.71 -9.81 -18.12
CA GLU A 219 11.15 -9.57 -19.51
C GLU A 219 11.14 -10.88 -20.35
N CYS A 220 11.54 -12.02 -19.77
CA CYS A 220 11.44 -13.30 -20.46
C CYS A 220 9.98 -13.67 -20.79
N PHE A 221 9.03 -13.33 -19.90
CA PHE A 221 7.61 -13.54 -20.17
C PHE A 221 7.07 -12.55 -21.19
N ALA A 222 7.54 -11.30 -21.20
CA ALA A 222 7.16 -10.31 -22.19
C ALA A 222 7.54 -10.73 -23.61
N LEU A 223 8.66 -11.42 -23.79
CA LEU A 223 9.04 -12.01 -25.09
C LEU A 223 8.09 -13.12 -25.59
N ALA A 224 7.20 -13.62 -24.73
CA ALA A 224 6.20 -14.64 -25.09
C ALA A 224 4.76 -14.10 -25.09
N TYR A 225 4.45 -13.16 -24.20
CA TYR A 225 3.08 -12.66 -23.97
C TYR A 225 2.89 -11.19 -24.32
N SER A 226 3.92 -10.48 -24.79
CA SER A 226 3.98 -9.06 -25.11
C SER A 226 3.85 -8.15 -23.91
N ASN A 227 2.72 -8.16 -23.22
CA ASN A 227 2.43 -7.28 -22.08
C ASN A 227 2.22 -8.11 -20.83
N VAL A 228 3.12 -7.98 -19.88
CA VAL A 228 3.06 -8.71 -18.61
C VAL A 228 3.26 -7.76 -17.44
N TYR A 229 2.89 -8.17 -16.24
CA TYR A 229 3.27 -7.47 -15.03
C TYR A 229 3.47 -8.42 -13.87
N THR A 230 4.38 -8.08 -12.98
CA THR A 230 4.47 -8.64 -11.64
C THR A 230 3.78 -7.71 -10.65
N PHE A 231 3.24 -8.26 -9.59
CA PHE A 231 2.86 -7.55 -8.39
C PHE A 231 3.14 -8.47 -7.22
N GLY A 232 4.31 -8.33 -6.63
CA GLY A 232 4.83 -9.28 -5.67
C GLY A 232 5.85 -8.68 -4.71
N PRO A 233 6.20 -9.46 -3.66
CA PRO A 233 7.18 -9.03 -2.67
C PRO A 233 8.59 -9.00 -3.26
N THR A 234 9.34 -7.95 -2.88
CA THR A 234 10.76 -7.77 -3.15
C THR A 234 11.48 -7.45 -1.85
N PHE A 235 12.78 -7.72 -1.81
CA PHE A 235 13.58 -7.68 -0.58
C PHE A 235 14.89 -6.95 -0.84
N ARG A 236 15.20 -5.95 -0.01
CA ARG A 236 16.47 -5.21 -0.06
C ARG A 236 17.06 -5.14 1.33
N ALA A 237 18.32 -5.55 1.48
CA ALA A 237 19.03 -5.61 2.76
C ALA A 237 19.79 -4.30 3.09
N GLU A 238 19.55 -3.24 2.33
CA GLU A 238 20.18 -1.94 2.52
C GLU A 238 19.98 -1.40 3.94
N ASN A 239 21.04 -0.97 4.55
CA ASN A 239 21.02 -0.36 5.87
C ASN A 239 20.58 1.12 5.80
N SER A 240 19.29 1.34 5.50
CA SER A 240 18.69 2.68 5.36
C SER A 240 17.57 2.88 6.39
N PHE A 241 17.68 3.95 7.19
CA PHE A 241 16.72 4.31 8.24
C PHE A 241 15.85 5.50 7.82
N THR A 242 15.24 5.45 6.64
CA THR A 242 14.30 6.49 6.20
C THR A 242 12.84 5.99 6.29
N PRO A 243 11.85 6.90 6.32
CA PRO A 243 10.44 6.51 6.31
C PRO A 243 9.98 5.75 5.06
N ARG A 244 10.79 5.73 4.00
CA ARG A 244 10.47 5.12 2.70
C ARG A 244 11.12 3.76 2.48
N HIS A 245 12.16 3.40 3.24
CA HIS A 245 12.88 2.14 3.07
C HIS A 245 12.28 1.06 3.98
N ALA A 246 11.91 -0.05 3.38
CA ALA A 246 11.50 -1.26 4.06
C ALA A 246 12.30 -2.44 3.49
N ALA A 247 12.68 -3.38 4.36
CA ALA A 247 13.41 -4.57 3.93
C ALA A 247 12.58 -5.53 3.07
N GLU A 248 11.24 -5.45 3.19
CA GLU A 248 10.27 -6.17 2.38
C GLU A 248 9.18 -5.20 1.93
N PHE A 249 8.93 -5.14 0.63
CA PHE A 249 7.88 -4.32 0.05
C PHE A 249 7.36 -4.98 -1.24
N TRP A 250 6.24 -4.48 -1.77
CA TRP A 250 5.65 -5.00 -2.99
C TRP A 250 5.88 -4.03 -4.13
N MET A 251 6.39 -4.56 -5.26
CA MET A 251 6.59 -3.79 -6.48
C MET A 251 5.54 -4.15 -7.53
N ILE A 252 5.16 -3.14 -8.32
CA ILE A 252 4.35 -3.29 -9.52
C ILE A 252 5.30 -3.08 -10.69
N GLU A 253 5.56 -4.12 -11.46
CA GLU A 253 6.60 -4.11 -12.49
C GLU A 253 6.02 -4.60 -13.82
N PRO A 254 5.38 -3.71 -14.62
CA PRO A 254 4.96 -4.05 -15.98
C PRO A 254 6.17 -4.09 -16.92
N GLU A 255 6.14 -5.06 -17.85
CA GLU A 255 7.09 -5.17 -18.96
C GLU A 255 6.30 -5.26 -20.26
N ILE A 256 6.67 -4.42 -21.23
CA ILE A 256 5.92 -4.19 -22.46
C ILE A 256 6.83 -4.41 -23.66
N ALA A 257 6.54 -5.40 -24.50
CA ALA A 257 7.26 -5.59 -25.73
C ALA A 257 6.86 -4.52 -26.78
N PHE A 258 7.83 -4.15 -27.63
CA PHE A 258 7.65 -3.17 -28.71
C PHE A 258 7.26 -1.74 -28.27
N ALA A 259 7.44 -1.42 -26.99
CA ALA A 259 7.16 -0.12 -26.42
C ALA A 259 8.43 0.75 -26.37
N ASP A 260 8.26 2.04 -26.43
CA ASP A 260 9.30 3.03 -26.18
C ASP A 260 9.09 3.75 -24.83
N LEU A 261 9.93 4.74 -24.53
CA LEU A 261 9.85 5.48 -23.27
C LEU A 261 8.55 6.30 -23.15
N GLU A 262 7.97 6.75 -24.27
CA GLU A 262 6.72 7.50 -24.26
C GLU A 262 5.54 6.58 -23.87
N ASP A 263 5.52 5.37 -24.40
CA ASP A 263 4.53 4.34 -24.06
C ASP A 263 4.61 3.96 -22.58
N ASP A 264 5.82 3.76 -22.04
CA ASP A 264 6.06 3.45 -20.63
C ASP A 264 5.54 4.56 -19.70
N THR A 265 5.93 5.81 -19.99
CA THR A 265 5.47 6.96 -19.19
C THR A 265 3.96 7.19 -19.29
N ALA A 266 3.34 6.91 -20.44
CA ALA A 266 1.89 7.00 -20.61
C ALA A 266 1.17 5.95 -19.77
N LEU A 267 1.65 4.70 -19.75
CA LEU A 267 1.09 3.62 -18.92
C LEU A 267 1.22 3.94 -17.43
N ALA A 268 2.39 4.44 -17.00
CA ALA A 268 2.63 4.83 -15.61
C ALA A 268 1.67 5.95 -15.14
N GLU A 269 1.44 6.97 -15.98
CA GLU A 269 0.50 8.05 -15.71
C GLU A 269 -0.94 7.53 -15.60
N GLU A 270 -1.38 6.69 -16.54
CA GLU A 270 -2.73 6.11 -16.54
C GLU A 270 -2.97 5.20 -15.31
N MET A 271 -2.01 4.32 -14.99
CA MET A 271 -2.10 3.43 -13.82
C MET A 271 -2.23 4.24 -12.53
N THR A 272 -1.39 5.24 -12.36
CA THR A 272 -1.40 6.08 -11.16
C THR A 272 -2.75 6.76 -10.97
N ARG A 273 -3.29 7.35 -12.04
CA ARG A 273 -4.61 8.00 -12.02
C ARG A 273 -5.74 7.02 -11.75
N TYR A 274 -5.69 5.85 -12.37
CA TYR A 274 -6.70 4.81 -12.18
C TYR A 274 -6.77 4.34 -10.72
N VAL A 275 -5.62 3.97 -10.15
CA VAL A 275 -5.54 3.49 -8.77
C VAL A 275 -6.00 4.56 -7.77
N ILE A 276 -5.55 5.81 -7.94
CA ILE A 276 -5.97 6.90 -7.05
C ILE A 276 -7.48 7.14 -7.14
N LYS A 277 -8.06 7.17 -8.34
CA LYS A 277 -9.52 7.37 -8.53
C LYS A 277 -10.32 6.24 -7.90
N ASP A 278 -9.91 4.99 -8.11
CA ASP A 278 -10.57 3.81 -7.54
C ASP A 278 -10.56 3.83 -6.00
N VAL A 279 -9.42 4.21 -5.41
CA VAL A 279 -9.28 4.35 -3.95
C VAL A 279 -10.13 5.52 -3.41
N LEU A 280 -10.15 6.67 -4.10
CA LEU A 280 -11.00 7.82 -3.72
C LEU A 280 -12.48 7.44 -3.70
N GLU A 281 -12.92 6.65 -4.67
CA GLU A 281 -14.31 6.20 -4.81
C GLU A 281 -14.68 5.14 -3.76
N LYS A 282 -13.83 4.12 -3.59
CA LYS A 282 -14.15 2.93 -2.77
C LYS A 282 -13.81 3.06 -1.28
N CYS A 283 -12.92 3.99 -0.92
CA CYS A 283 -12.44 4.18 0.46
C CYS A 283 -12.72 5.57 1.05
N PRO A 284 -13.93 6.18 0.86
CA PRO A 284 -14.17 7.57 1.28
C PRO A 284 -14.07 7.76 2.80
N ASN A 285 -14.45 6.75 3.60
CA ASN A 285 -14.43 6.86 5.06
C ASN A 285 -13.02 6.74 5.63
N GLU A 286 -12.23 5.82 5.10
CA GLU A 286 -10.82 5.59 5.44
C GLU A 286 -9.98 6.80 5.08
N LEU A 287 -10.18 7.36 3.89
CA LEU A 287 -9.47 8.55 3.43
C LEU A 287 -9.88 9.81 4.22
N ALA A 288 -11.16 9.96 4.56
CA ALA A 288 -11.61 11.04 5.45
C ALA A 288 -10.95 10.94 6.83
N PHE A 289 -10.82 9.73 7.38
CA PHE A 289 -10.10 9.49 8.62
C PHE A 289 -8.62 9.87 8.50
N PHE A 290 -7.94 9.47 7.44
CA PHE A 290 -6.54 9.86 7.22
C PHE A 290 -6.38 11.37 7.06
N ASN A 291 -7.24 12.01 6.27
CA ASN A 291 -7.20 13.45 6.06
C ASN A 291 -7.41 14.24 7.35
N GLN A 292 -8.26 13.72 8.25
CA GLN A 292 -8.53 14.38 9.53
C GLN A 292 -7.43 14.18 10.57
N PHE A 293 -6.87 12.96 10.67
CA PHE A 293 -6.06 12.55 11.83
C PHE A 293 -4.59 12.27 11.51
N ILE A 294 -4.23 12.04 10.25
CA ILE A 294 -2.88 11.61 9.85
C ILE A 294 -2.21 12.67 8.98
N ASP A 295 -2.85 13.08 7.89
CA ASP A 295 -2.27 13.98 6.89
C ASP A 295 -3.33 14.96 6.36
N LYS A 296 -3.36 16.15 6.94
CA LYS A 296 -4.26 17.23 6.51
C LYS A 296 -3.86 17.67 5.09
N GLY A 297 -4.82 17.63 4.15
CA GLY A 297 -4.59 17.93 2.73
C GLY A 297 -4.40 16.69 1.86
N LEU A 298 -4.46 15.48 2.44
CA LEU A 298 -4.36 14.23 1.68
C LEU A 298 -5.37 14.14 0.54
N LEU A 299 -6.65 14.42 0.82
CA LEU A 299 -7.72 14.34 -0.18
C LEU A 299 -7.52 15.33 -1.33
N GLU A 300 -7.11 16.57 -1.01
CA GLU A 300 -6.80 17.60 -2.00
C GLU A 300 -5.65 17.15 -2.89
N ARG A 301 -4.55 16.66 -2.31
CA ARG A 301 -3.38 16.18 -3.05
C ARG A 301 -3.71 14.98 -3.94
N LEU A 302 -4.43 13.98 -3.44
CA LEU A 302 -4.82 12.82 -4.24
C LEU A 302 -5.73 13.22 -5.40
N THR A 303 -6.72 14.08 -5.15
CA THR A 303 -7.63 14.61 -6.17
C THR A 303 -6.88 15.42 -7.22
N PHE A 304 -5.92 16.23 -6.79
CA PHE A 304 -5.07 17.01 -7.68
C PHE A 304 -4.25 16.10 -8.59
N VAL A 305 -3.50 15.12 -8.04
CA VAL A 305 -2.69 14.18 -8.83
C VAL A 305 -3.55 13.40 -9.82
N ALA A 306 -4.72 12.89 -9.39
CA ALA A 306 -5.61 12.11 -10.24
C ALA A 306 -6.17 12.89 -11.45
N ASN A 307 -6.23 14.23 -11.38
CA ASN A 307 -6.84 15.07 -12.42
C ASN A 307 -5.85 15.99 -13.13
N SER A 308 -4.58 16.08 -12.69
CA SER A 308 -3.57 16.92 -13.31
C SER A 308 -3.04 16.30 -14.60
N ALA A 309 -2.66 17.11 -15.56
CA ALA A 309 -1.75 16.72 -16.64
C ALA A 309 -0.33 16.69 -16.08
N PHE A 310 0.38 15.57 -16.26
CA PHE A 310 1.75 15.42 -15.79
C PHE A 310 2.69 16.21 -16.71
N ALA A 311 3.66 16.92 -16.11
CA ALA A 311 4.72 17.59 -16.86
C ALA A 311 5.76 16.56 -17.33
N ARG A 312 6.55 16.95 -18.30
CA ARG A 312 7.73 16.20 -18.77
C ARG A 312 8.90 17.16 -18.90
N CYS A 313 10.07 16.78 -18.44
CA CYS A 313 11.33 17.48 -18.67
C CYS A 313 12.48 16.47 -18.70
N THR A 314 13.54 16.80 -19.40
CA THR A 314 14.76 16.00 -19.36
C THR A 314 15.52 16.23 -18.05
N TYR A 315 16.35 15.27 -17.65
CA TYR A 315 17.25 15.42 -16.51
C TYR A 315 18.14 16.66 -16.63
N THR A 316 18.66 16.93 -17.84
CA THR A 316 19.49 18.12 -18.10
C THR A 316 18.72 19.43 -17.87
N GLU A 317 17.45 19.49 -18.29
CA GLU A 317 16.56 20.63 -18.00
C GLU A 317 16.26 20.74 -16.51
N ALA A 318 15.97 19.63 -15.85
CA ALA A 318 15.71 19.60 -14.42
C ALA A 318 16.89 20.14 -13.60
N ILE A 319 18.12 19.68 -13.89
CA ILE A 319 19.35 20.21 -13.27
C ILE A 319 19.49 21.70 -13.49
N LYS A 320 19.28 22.18 -14.73
CA LYS A 320 19.34 23.61 -15.05
C LYS A 320 18.32 24.42 -14.24
N LEU A 321 17.07 23.98 -14.20
CA LEU A 321 16.00 24.63 -13.45
C LEU A 321 16.31 24.69 -11.94
N LEU A 322 16.85 23.63 -11.36
CA LEU A 322 17.27 23.58 -9.97
C LEU A 322 18.41 24.56 -9.69
N GLN A 323 19.43 24.61 -10.55
CA GLN A 323 20.57 25.55 -10.42
C GLN A 323 20.15 27.00 -10.56
N GLU A 324 19.26 27.31 -11.52
CA GLU A 324 18.74 28.66 -11.77
C GLU A 324 17.73 29.14 -10.74
N SER A 325 17.19 28.23 -9.89
CA SER A 325 16.18 28.56 -8.88
C SER A 325 16.65 29.52 -7.79
N GLY A 326 17.97 29.59 -7.57
CA GLY A 326 18.57 30.34 -6.46
C GLY A 326 18.31 29.71 -5.09
N HIS A 327 17.63 28.57 -5.00
CA HIS A 327 17.41 27.85 -3.75
C HIS A 327 18.69 27.17 -3.29
N LYS A 328 18.95 27.22 -1.99
CA LYS A 328 20.08 26.51 -1.38
C LYS A 328 19.64 25.13 -0.94
N PHE A 329 20.10 24.13 -1.65
CA PHE A 329 19.89 22.72 -1.34
C PHE A 329 20.95 22.21 -0.34
N ASP A 330 20.59 21.21 0.46
CA ASP A 330 21.52 20.54 1.36
C ASP A 330 22.52 19.67 0.56
N TYR A 331 22.07 19.09 -0.57
CA TYR A 331 22.88 18.35 -1.52
C TYR A 331 23.16 19.20 -2.77
N PRO A 332 24.44 19.37 -3.16
CA PRO A 332 24.78 20.18 -4.34
C PRO A 332 24.18 19.62 -5.63
N VAL A 333 23.62 20.51 -6.44
CA VAL A 333 23.05 20.17 -7.75
C VAL A 333 24.09 20.34 -8.83
N SER A 334 24.48 19.23 -9.47
CA SER A 334 25.38 19.23 -10.64
C SER A 334 24.95 18.17 -11.64
N TRP A 335 25.27 18.34 -12.92
CA TRP A 335 24.96 17.32 -13.90
C TRP A 335 25.73 16.03 -13.59
N GLY A 336 25.04 14.89 -13.58
CA GLY A 336 25.57 13.59 -13.20
C GLY A 336 25.35 13.21 -11.73
N CYS A 337 24.74 14.07 -10.90
CA CYS A 337 24.36 13.69 -9.53
C CYS A 337 23.02 12.97 -9.49
N ASP A 338 22.84 12.07 -8.53
CA ASP A 338 21.53 11.52 -8.20
C ASP A 338 20.62 12.61 -7.64
N LEU A 339 19.39 12.71 -8.16
CA LEU A 339 18.39 13.61 -7.60
C LEU A 339 17.99 13.11 -6.22
N GLN A 340 18.15 13.97 -5.21
CA GLN A 340 17.71 13.68 -3.86
C GLN A 340 16.26 14.09 -3.67
N THR A 341 15.59 13.54 -2.65
CA THR A 341 14.18 13.86 -2.34
C THR A 341 13.89 15.37 -2.29
N GLU A 342 14.83 16.19 -1.81
CA GLU A 342 14.64 17.65 -1.79
C GLU A 342 14.58 18.25 -3.20
N HIS A 343 15.38 17.73 -4.14
CA HIS A 343 15.37 18.15 -5.55
C HIS A 343 14.07 17.76 -6.23
N GLU A 344 13.63 16.51 -6.05
CA GLU A 344 12.39 15.96 -6.61
C GLU A 344 11.16 16.73 -6.13
N ARG A 345 11.12 17.01 -4.81
CA ARG A 345 10.05 17.80 -4.24
C ARG A 345 10.07 19.25 -4.71
N TYR A 346 11.23 19.84 -4.85
CA TYR A 346 11.36 21.20 -5.35
C TYR A 346 10.86 21.31 -6.81
N LEU A 347 11.21 20.34 -7.66
CA LEU A 347 10.70 20.24 -9.03
C LEU A 347 9.15 20.16 -9.03
N THR A 348 8.58 19.25 -8.25
CA THR A 348 7.13 19.01 -8.27
C THR A 348 6.30 20.05 -7.53
N GLU A 349 6.84 20.66 -6.45
CA GLU A 349 6.09 21.57 -5.57
C GLU A 349 6.33 23.05 -5.86
N GLN A 350 7.50 23.41 -6.41
CA GLN A 350 7.89 24.82 -6.62
C GLN A 350 8.01 25.19 -8.10
N ILE A 351 8.60 24.33 -8.94
CA ILE A 351 8.83 24.63 -10.36
C ILE A 351 7.60 24.27 -11.19
N PHE A 352 7.23 22.99 -11.22
CA PHE A 352 6.11 22.52 -12.06
C PHE A 352 4.75 22.64 -11.37
N CYS A 353 4.71 22.67 -10.05
CA CYS A 353 3.49 22.66 -9.23
C CYS A 353 2.52 21.55 -9.63
N LYS A 354 3.01 20.38 -10.02
CA LYS A 354 2.26 19.20 -10.48
C LYS A 354 3.19 17.98 -10.59
N PRO A 355 2.65 16.76 -10.80
CA PRO A 355 3.47 15.59 -11.11
C PRO A 355 4.31 15.84 -12.38
N VAL A 356 5.53 15.30 -12.40
CA VAL A 356 6.46 15.46 -13.52
C VAL A 356 7.22 14.15 -13.78
N PHE A 357 7.38 13.82 -15.07
CA PHE A 357 8.36 12.84 -15.50
C PHE A 357 9.68 13.54 -15.78
N VAL A 358 10.75 13.07 -15.17
CA VAL A 358 12.12 13.43 -15.51
C VAL A 358 12.70 12.31 -16.34
N THR A 359 13.20 12.62 -17.55
CA THR A 359 13.68 11.62 -18.51
C THR A 359 15.14 11.85 -18.91
N ASP A 360 15.72 10.90 -19.62
CA ASP A 360 17.04 11.03 -20.23
C ASP A 360 18.16 11.31 -19.22
N TYR A 361 18.29 10.39 -18.28
CA TYR A 361 19.29 10.45 -17.21
C TYR A 361 20.71 10.14 -17.74
N PRO A 362 21.77 10.66 -17.08
CA PRO A 362 23.14 10.26 -17.38
C PRO A 362 23.34 8.74 -17.24
N LYS A 363 23.98 8.11 -18.22
CA LYS A 363 24.22 6.66 -18.24
C LYS A 363 25.03 6.15 -17.06
N GLU A 364 25.87 6.99 -16.48
CA GLU A 364 26.78 6.63 -15.36
C GLU A 364 26.03 6.39 -14.06
N ILE A 365 24.79 6.88 -13.91
CA ILE A 365 23.98 6.77 -12.69
C ILE A 365 22.74 5.88 -12.86
N LYS A 366 22.63 5.20 -13.99
CA LYS A 366 21.51 4.29 -14.27
C LYS A 366 22.01 2.89 -14.67
N ALA A 367 21.13 1.89 -14.63
CA ALA A 367 21.49 0.51 -14.91
C ALA A 367 21.87 0.25 -16.37
N PHE A 368 22.73 -0.73 -16.59
CA PHE A 368 23.34 -1.05 -17.89
C PHE A 368 22.33 -1.45 -18.97
N TYR A 369 21.17 -1.98 -18.60
CA TYR A 369 20.14 -2.48 -19.52
C TYR A 369 19.27 -1.37 -20.12
N MET A 370 19.43 -0.13 -19.68
CA MET A 370 18.65 0.99 -20.18
C MET A 370 19.20 1.46 -21.54
N ARG A 371 18.30 1.74 -22.49
CA ARG A 371 18.65 2.10 -23.86
C ARG A 371 19.48 3.36 -23.89
N LEU A 372 20.70 3.27 -24.47
CA LEU A 372 21.57 4.42 -24.67
C LEU A 372 21.01 5.33 -25.77
N ASN A 373 20.82 6.62 -25.46
CA ASN A 373 20.36 7.62 -26.39
C ASN A 373 21.42 7.94 -27.46
N ASP A 374 21.01 8.54 -28.54
CA ASP A 374 21.90 8.87 -29.69
C ASP A 374 23.01 9.87 -29.36
N ASP A 375 22.85 10.60 -28.22
CA ASP A 375 23.90 11.51 -27.71
C ASP A 375 25.11 10.78 -27.09
N GLY A 376 24.98 9.46 -26.84
CA GLY A 376 26.00 8.62 -26.22
C GLY A 376 26.28 8.92 -24.73
N LYS A 377 25.50 9.80 -24.11
CA LYS A 377 25.69 10.28 -22.73
C LYS A 377 24.52 9.98 -21.82
N THR A 378 23.30 9.95 -22.36
CA THR A 378 22.09 9.71 -21.59
C THR A 378 21.44 8.41 -21.99
N VAL A 379 20.56 7.90 -21.13
CA VAL A 379 19.75 6.70 -21.36
C VAL A 379 18.26 7.03 -21.31
N ALA A 380 17.45 6.28 -22.03
CA ALA A 380 16.00 6.41 -22.07
C ALA A 380 15.36 5.87 -20.76
N ALA A 381 15.67 6.51 -19.65
CA ALA A 381 15.09 6.29 -18.34
C ALA A 381 14.07 7.37 -18.02
N ALA A 382 13.11 7.08 -17.17
CA ALA A 382 12.14 8.02 -16.65
C ALA A 382 11.84 7.76 -15.19
N ASP A 383 11.84 8.82 -14.38
CA ASP A 383 11.36 8.79 -13.01
C ASP A 383 10.10 9.66 -12.91
N MET A 384 9.00 9.10 -12.40
CA MET A 384 7.76 9.83 -12.14
C MET A 384 7.78 10.41 -10.75
N LEU A 385 7.84 11.72 -10.65
CA LEU A 385 7.87 12.46 -9.40
C LEU A 385 6.47 13.03 -9.08
N VAL A 386 6.05 12.93 -7.82
CA VAL A 386 4.75 13.46 -7.37
C VAL A 386 4.90 14.38 -6.15
N PRO A 387 4.09 15.44 -6.04
CA PRO A 387 4.12 16.36 -4.90
C PRO A 387 3.90 15.65 -3.56
N GLY A 388 4.71 15.98 -2.55
CA GLY A 388 4.63 15.40 -1.21
C GLY A 388 5.26 14.02 -1.06
N VAL A 389 5.65 13.37 -2.17
CA VAL A 389 6.27 12.04 -2.18
C VAL A 389 7.68 12.09 -2.77
N GLY A 390 7.91 12.70 -3.94
CA GLY A 390 9.10 12.58 -4.77
C GLY A 390 8.91 11.44 -5.76
N GLU A 391 9.96 10.66 -6.05
CA GLU A 391 9.88 9.52 -6.95
C GLU A 391 8.84 8.49 -6.48
N LEU A 392 7.93 8.16 -7.39
CA LEU A 392 6.89 7.14 -7.19
C LEU A 392 7.12 5.93 -8.11
N ILE A 393 7.56 6.15 -9.34
CA ILE A 393 7.83 5.11 -10.34
C ILE A 393 9.14 5.44 -11.04
N GLY A 394 10.02 4.45 -11.20
CA GLY A 394 11.16 4.46 -12.10
C GLY A 394 10.94 3.46 -13.22
N GLY A 395 11.28 3.83 -14.46
CA GLY A 395 11.15 2.99 -15.63
C GLY A 395 12.18 3.30 -16.70
N SER A 396 12.22 2.50 -17.76
CA SER A 396 13.10 2.77 -18.91
C SER A 396 12.70 1.96 -20.13
N GLN A 397 13.04 2.48 -21.31
CA GLN A 397 13.16 1.65 -22.49
C GLN A 397 14.40 0.76 -22.35
N ARG A 398 14.30 -0.52 -22.71
CA ARG A 398 15.42 -1.47 -22.63
C ARG A 398 16.35 -1.33 -23.85
N GLU A 399 17.63 -1.61 -23.63
CA GLU A 399 18.61 -1.68 -24.71
C GLU A 399 18.40 -2.98 -25.52
N GLU A 400 18.19 -2.86 -26.81
CA GLU A 400 17.99 -3.97 -27.73
C GLU A 400 19.18 -4.26 -28.64
N ARG A 401 20.18 -3.37 -28.65
CA ARG A 401 21.38 -3.50 -29.50
C ARG A 401 22.42 -4.36 -28.81
N LEU A 402 22.64 -5.56 -29.33
CA LEU A 402 23.51 -6.56 -28.70
C LEU A 402 24.95 -6.06 -28.52
N ASP A 403 25.50 -5.36 -29.49
CA ASP A 403 26.86 -4.79 -29.47
C ASP A 403 27.06 -3.75 -28.34
N ILE A 404 25.99 -3.04 -27.96
CA ILE A 404 26.02 -2.09 -26.86
C ILE A 404 25.88 -2.82 -25.52
N LEU A 405 25.03 -3.85 -25.46
CA LEU A 405 24.88 -4.66 -24.24
C LEU A 405 26.12 -5.48 -23.88
N GLU A 406 26.91 -5.88 -24.90
CA GLU A 406 28.15 -6.65 -24.71
C GLU A 406 29.36 -5.76 -24.36
N ALA A 407 29.30 -4.46 -24.62
CA ALA A 407 30.37 -3.48 -24.40
C ALA A 407 30.40 -2.94 -22.96
#